data_3128497429fa4c8615c72b72ed016a89
#
_entry.id   3128497429fa4c8615c72b72ed016a89
#
_cell.length_a   1.000
_cell.length_b   1.000
_cell.length_c   1.000
_cell.angle_alpha   90.00
_cell.angle_beta   90.00
_cell.angle_gamma   90.00
#
_symmetry.space_group_name_H-M   'P 1'
#
loop_
_entity.id
_entity.type
_entity.pdbx_description
1 polymer ?
#
loop_
_entity_poly.entity_id
_entity_poly.type
_entity_poly.pdbx_seq_one_letter_code
_entity_poly.pdbx_strand_id
1 'polypeptide(L)'
;MAALLAGVLPVFVLIAIGYGLRKSDFLPDATWRPIEKLSINLLYPGFLIPAIWSADISGGGAGAAGMAAVSAVLLIASVTLALKRVIRLDGPAYTSVFQGVIRWNSFVFLPVIQSVYGPDGLALAAVVIGAMIPVTNVLCVVVLERWGADRKPLSALSLARAIISNPILVACLIGLALNLARVPRLPGLSDTLELLGAAALPLGLIVAGAGLSFAEVARRKVTIAAVTCVKLVVTPPLMWGLCVLYGGDATAQGIALMCGAAPGAAASYMLARQMGGDAPLMAGIVALTTVAAAAVIPILLVLFHLA
;
A
#
# COMPACT_ATOMS: atom_id res chain seq x y z
N MET A 1 20.29 14.40 -3.65
CA MET A 1 20.55 12.97 -3.47
C MET A 1 20.75 12.60 -2.00
N ALA A 2 21.70 13.17 -1.25
CA ALA A 2 21.91 12.87 0.17
C ALA A 2 20.67 13.15 1.05
N ALA A 3 20.00 14.28 0.86
CA ALA A 3 18.81 14.65 1.60
C ALA A 3 17.61 13.70 1.36
N LEU A 4 17.42 13.23 0.12
CA LEU A 4 16.39 12.25 -0.22
C LEU A 4 16.65 10.87 0.40
N LEU A 5 17.89 10.41 0.31
CA LEU A 5 18.29 9.17 0.96
C LEU A 5 18.09 9.27 2.48
N ALA A 6 18.44 10.42 3.07
CA ALA A 6 18.21 10.68 4.48
C ALA A 6 16.71 10.64 4.87
N GLY A 7 15.80 11.11 3.99
CA GLY A 7 14.36 11.08 4.23
C GLY A 7 13.75 9.67 4.12
N VAL A 8 14.20 8.85 3.17
CA VAL A 8 13.63 7.52 2.91
C VAL A 8 14.30 6.43 3.74
N LEU A 9 15.58 6.59 4.10
CA LEU A 9 16.34 5.60 4.88
C LEU A 9 15.66 5.20 6.20
N PRO A 10 15.13 6.12 7.03
CA PRO A 10 14.47 5.76 8.27
C PRO A 10 13.30 4.79 8.09
N VAL A 11 12.57 4.88 6.97
CA VAL A 11 11.46 3.97 6.63
C VAL A 11 11.95 2.52 6.59
N PHE A 12 13.05 2.28 5.88
CA PHE A 12 13.58 0.92 5.73
C PHE A 12 14.37 0.44 6.94
N VAL A 13 14.99 1.35 7.70
CA VAL A 13 15.62 1.02 9.00
C VAL A 13 14.57 0.52 10.00
N LEU A 14 13.41 1.18 10.10
CA LEU A 14 12.31 0.74 10.97
C LEU A 14 11.75 -0.62 10.54
N ILE A 15 11.64 -0.88 9.24
CA ILE A 15 11.26 -2.20 8.71
C ILE A 15 12.29 -3.26 9.12
N ALA A 16 13.59 -2.96 8.98
CA ALA A 16 14.67 -3.87 9.38
C ALA A 16 14.65 -4.15 10.89
N ILE A 17 14.41 -3.13 11.71
CA ILE A 17 14.23 -3.28 13.17
C ILE A 17 13.05 -4.22 13.45
N GLY A 18 11.90 -4.03 12.82
CA GLY A 18 10.73 -4.90 12.99
C GLY A 18 11.02 -6.36 12.65
N TYR A 19 11.72 -6.61 11.54
CA TYR A 19 12.18 -7.95 11.16
C TYR A 19 13.11 -8.55 12.20
N GLY A 20 14.09 -7.76 12.69
CA GLY A 20 15.03 -8.18 13.72
C GLY A 20 14.35 -8.52 15.05
N LEU A 21 13.42 -7.68 15.51
CA LEU A 21 12.64 -7.91 16.74
C LEU A 21 11.83 -9.21 16.68
N ARG A 22 11.23 -9.52 15.54
CA ARG A 22 10.52 -10.80 15.38
C ARG A 22 11.47 -11.98 15.34
N LYS A 23 12.58 -11.86 14.62
CA LYS A 23 13.57 -12.95 14.49
C LYS A 23 14.31 -13.25 15.79
N SER A 24 14.45 -12.27 16.69
CA SER A 24 15.06 -12.42 18.01
C SER A 24 14.09 -12.89 19.09
N ASP A 25 12.83 -13.19 18.74
CA ASP A 25 11.76 -13.55 19.69
C ASP A 25 11.60 -12.53 20.84
N PHE A 26 11.93 -11.25 20.58
CA PHE A 26 11.78 -10.17 21.57
C PHE A 26 10.34 -10.02 22.07
N LEU A 27 9.38 -10.27 21.16
CA LEU A 27 7.96 -10.37 21.49
C LEU A 27 7.43 -11.72 20.97
N PRO A 28 6.54 -12.39 21.72
CA PRO A 28 5.85 -13.58 21.24
C PRO A 28 5.14 -13.33 19.91
N ASP A 29 5.16 -14.29 19.00
CA ASP A 29 4.52 -14.17 17.67
C ASP A 29 3.05 -13.73 17.73
N ALA A 30 2.31 -14.16 18.76
CA ALA A 30 0.94 -13.79 18.99
C ALA A 30 0.70 -12.29 19.23
N THR A 31 1.74 -11.55 19.64
CA THR A 31 1.66 -10.12 19.99
C THR A 31 1.61 -9.22 18.74
N TRP A 32 2.21 -9.63 17.63
CA TRP A 32 2.32 -8.80 16.42
C TRP A 32 0.96 -8.47 15.81
N ARG A 33 0.03 -9.42 15.79
CA ARG A 33 -1.31 -9.22 15.23
C ARG A 33 -2.16 -8.22 16.02
N PRO A 34 -2.22 -8.23 17.37
CA PRO A 34 -2.83 -7.17 18.16
C PRO A 34 -2.22 -5.78 17.91
N ILE A 35 -0.89 -5.68 17.80
CA ILE A 35 -0.20 -4.41 17.51
C ILE A 35 -0.57 -3.90 16.12
N GLU A 36 -0.57 -4.76 15.09
CA GLU A 36 -1.03 -4.42 13.75
C GLU A 36 -2.47 -3.90 13.77
N LYS A 37 -3.36 -4.58 14.48
CA LYS A 37 -4.76 -4.19 14.62
C LYS A 37 -4.91 -2.82 15.29
N LEU A 38 -4.16 -2.55 16.35
CA LEU A 38 -4.12 -1.24 17.03
C LEU A 38 -3.64 -0.15 16.05
N SER A 39 -2.56 -0.42 15.32
CA SER A 39 -2.01 0.52 14.34
C SER A 39 -3.03 0.89 13.28
N ILE A 40 -3.66 -0.09 12.64
CA ILE A 40 -4.61 0.13 11.53
C ILE A 40 -5.90 0.82 12.01
N ASN A 41 -6.44 0.43 13.20
CA ASN A 41 -7.76 0.89 13.61
C ASN A 41 -7.75 2.18 14.44
N LEU A 42 -6.62 2.54 15.03
CA LEU A 42 -6.52 3.70 15.90
C LEU A 42 -5.44 4.69 15.46
N LEU A 43 -4.20 4.22 15.30
CA LEU A 43 -3.07 5.12 15.07
C LEU A 43 -3.10 5.72 13.66
N TYR A 44 -3.33 4.92 12.61
CA TYR A 44 -3.43 5.43 11.24
C TYR A 44 -4.61 6.38 11.01
N PRO A 45 -5.82 6.14 11.52
CA PRO A 45 -6.87 7.17 11.57
C PRO A 45 -6.43 8.46 12.28
N GLY A 46 -5.78 8.35 13.44
CA GLY A 46 -5.22 9.49 14.15
C GLY A 46 -4.19 10.29 13.35
N PHE A 47 -3.44 9.64 12.48
CA PHE A 47 -2.49 10.28 11.57
C PHE A 47 -3.18 10.90 10.34
N LEU A 48 -4.05 10.13 9.66
CA LEU A 48 -4.61 10.53 8.37
C LEU A 48 -5.68 11.63 8.48
N ILE A 49 -6.54 11.54 9.48
CA ILE A 49 -7.63 12.51 9.64
C ILE A 49 -7.09 13.94 9.76
N PRO A 50 -6.21 14.30 10.74
CA PRO A 50 -5.72 15.66 10.86
C PRO A 50 -4.85 16.09 9.68
N ALA A 51 -4.06 15.18 9.10
CA ALA A 51 -3.23 15.48 7.95
C ALA A 51 -4.05 15.91 6.72
N ILE A 52 -5.13 15.18 6.43
CA ILE A 52 -6.00 15.49 5.29
C ILE A 52 -6.92 16.67 5.59
N TRP A 53 -7.42 16.78 6.84
CA TRP A 53 -8.28 17.87 7.28
C TRP A 53 -7.63 19.25 7.07
N SER A 54 -6.32 19.36 7.28
CA SER A 54 -5.57 20.62 7.20
C SER A 54 -4.90 20.90 5.86
N ALA A 55 -4.93 19.95 4.94
CA ALA A 55 -4.16 20.04 3.71
C ALA A 55 -4.81 20.96 2.67
N ASP A 56 -4.00 21.63 1.86
CA ASP A 56 -4.47 22.34 0.68
C ASP A 56 -4.70 21.37 -0.48
N ILE A 57 -5.97 21.02 -0.71
CA ILE A 57 -6.39 20.13 -1.80
C ILE A 57 -6.94 20.89 -3.01
N SER A 58 -6.77 22.20 -3.08
CA SER A 58 -7.26 23.04 -4.19
C SER A 58 -6.53 22.83 -5.51
N GLY A 59 -5.34 22.21 -5.48
CA GLY A 59 -4.56 21.84 -6.66
C GLY A 59 -5.20 20.71 -7.47
N GLY A 60 -5.29 20.89 -8.81
CA GLY A 60 -5.96 19.93 -9.73
C GLY A 60 -5.30 18.56 -9.88
N GLY A 61 -4.13 18.32 -9.28
CA GLY A 61 -3.34 17.09 -9.47
C GLY A 61 -3.91 15.84 -8.81
N ALA A 62 -4.70 15.97 -7.74
CA ALA A 62 -5.20 14.83 -6.96
C ALA A 62 -6.07 13.86 -7.80
N GLY A 63 -6.95 14.41 -8.64
CA GLY A 63 -7.78 13.62 -9.55
C GLY A 63 -6.95 12.86 -10.59
N ALA A 64 -5.92 13.50 -11.17
CA ALA A 64 -5.03 12.89 -12.15
C ALA A 64 -4.24 11.72 -11.54
N ALA A 65 -3.68 11.89 -10.34
CA ALA A 65 -2.96 10.82 -9.63
C ALA A 65 -3.87 9.64 -9.29
N GLY A 66 -5.08 9.90 -8.80
CA GLY A 66 -6.07 8.86 -8.50
C GLY A 66 -6.51 8.09 -9.75
N MET A 67 -6.83 8.79 -10.84
CA MET A 67 -7.17 8.17 -12.13
C MET A 67 -6.00 7.35 -12.69
N ALA A 68 -4.79 7.87 -12.63
CA ALA A 68 -3.59 7.16 -13.09
C ALA A 68 -3.37 5.86 -12.33
N ALA A 69 -3.48 5.90 -11.01
CA ALA A 69 -3.32 4.73 -10.15
C ALA A 69 -4.39 3.65 -10.44
N VAL A 70 -5.66 4.05 -10.55
CA VAL A 70 -6.76 3.13 -10.89
C VAL A 70 -6.58 2.55 -12.29
N SER A 71 -6.29 3.38 -13.29
CA SER A 71 -6.09 2.93 -14.67
C SER A 71 -4.91 1.97 -14.81
N ALA A 72 -3.79 2.25 -14.14
CA ALA A 72 -2.64 1.35 -14.11
C ALA A 72 -2.98 0.00 -13.49
N VAL A 73 -3.68 0.01 -12.33
CA VAL A 73 -4.11 -1.23 -11.68
C VAL A 73 -5.05 -2.04 -12.56
N LEU A 74 -6.03 -1.39 -13.19
CA LEU A 74 -6.96 -2.06 -14.11
C LEU A 74 -6.24 -2.65 -15.31
N LEU A 75 -5.26 -1.93 -15.88
CA LEU A 75 -4.44 -2.43 -17.00
C LEU A 75 -3.61 -3.65 -16.58
N ILE A 76 -2.87 -3.56 -15.47
CA ILE A 76 -2.05 -4.66 -14.95
C ILE A 76 -2.94 -5.86 -14.59
N ALA A 77 -4.07 -5.63 -13.95
CA ALA A 77 -5.04 -6.68 -13.64
C ALA A 77 -5.55 -7.38 -14.92
N SER A 78 -5.94 -6.60 -15.95
CA SER A 78 -6.43 -7.12 -17.23
C SER A 78 -5.36 -7.93 -17.95
N VAL A 79 -4.13 -7.44 -18.01
CA VAL A 79 -2.99 -8.18 -18.60
C VAL A 79 -2.73 -9.47 -17.81
N THR A 80 -2.73 -9.41 -16.47
CA THR A 80 -2.51 -10.59 -15.63
C THR A 80 -3.62 -11.63 -15.82
N LEU A 81 -4.87 -11.19 -15.96
CA LEU A 81 -6.01 -12.07 -16.27
C LEU A 81 -5.89 -12.70 -17.66
N ALA A 82 -5.52 -11.92 -18.68
CA ALA A 82 -5.30 -12.44 -20.04
C ALA A 82 -4.18 -13.48 -20.08
N LEU A 83 -3.12 -13.26 -19.30
CA LEU A 83 -1.99 -14.18 -19.21
C LEU A 83 -2.29 -15.45 -18.39
N LYS A 84 -3.45 -15.58 -17.72
CA LYS A 84 -3.79 -16.77 -16.90
C LYS A 84 -3.64 -18.08 -17.64
N ARG A 85 -3.95 -18.10 -18.94
CA ARG A 85 -3.83 -19.30 -19.78
C ARG A 85 -2.37 -19.68 -20.10
N VAL A 86 -1.48 -18.70 -20.08
CA VAL A 86 -0.04 -18.85 -20.36
C VAL A 86 0.73 -19.15 -19.06
N ILE A 87 0.33 -18.49 -17.96
CA ILE A 87 0.92 -18.70 -16.64
C ILE A 87 0.47 -20.06 -16.09
N ARG A 88 1.39 -21.04 -16.13
CA ARG A 88 1.15 -22.41 -15.66
C ARG A 88 1.27 -22.52 -14.15
N LEU A 89 0.42 -21.80 -13.42
CA LEU A 89 0.28 -21.87 -11.96
C LEU A 89 -1.08 -22.45 -11.60
N ASP A 90 -1.12 -23.20 -10.50
CA ASP A 90 -2.39 -23.60 -9.90
C ASP A 90 -3.23 -22.38 -9.47
N GLY A 91 -4.49 -22.60 -9.18
CA GLY A 91 -5.41 -21.50 -8.82
C GLY A 91 -4.93 -20.68 -7.64
N PRO A 92 -4.64 -21.29 -6.48
CA PRO A 92 -4.15 -20.60 -5.29
C PRO A 92 -2.90 -19.75 -5.54
N ALA A 93 -1.86 -20.30 -6.19
CA ALA A 93 -0.63 -19.57 -6.51
C ALA A 93 -0.90 -18.40 -7.46
N TYR A 94 -1.76 -18.61 -8.47
CA TYR A 94 -2.14 -17.55 -9.39
C TYR A 94 -2.85 -16.39 -8.67
N THR A 95 -3.75 -16.66 -7.72
CA THR A 95 -4.42 -15.59 -6.94
C THR A 95 -3.43 -14.78 -6.13
N SER A 96 -2.37 -15.40 -5.61
CA SER A 96 -1.31 -14.71 -4.87
C SER A 96 -0.42 -13.87 -5.78
N VAL A 97 -0.09 -14.36 -6.99
CA VAL A 97 0.58 -13.57 -8.03
C VAL A 97 -0.26 -12.35 -8.42
N PHE A 98 -1.55 -12.54 -8.68
CA PHE A 98 -2.47 -11.46 -9.04
C PHE A 98 -2.51 -10.36 -7.95
N GLN A 99 -2.66 -10.75 -6.68
CA GLN A 99 -2.61 -9.81 -5.56
C GLN A 99 -1.25 -9.09 -5.49
N GLY A 100 -0.16 -9.82 -5.70
CA GLY A 100 1.20 -9.30 -5.61
C GLY A 100 1.50 -8.19 -6.61
N VAL A 101 0.93 -8.24 -7.82
CA VAL A 101 1.15 -7.22 -8.84
C VAL A 101 0.27 -5.99 -8.69
N ILE A 102 -0.94 -6.10 -8.06
CA ILE A 102 -1.88 -4.97 -8.00
C ILE A 102 -2.01 -4.32 -6.62
N ARG A 103 -1.73 -5.04 -5.52
CA ARG A 103 -1.83 -4.46 -4.16
C ARG A 103 -0.54 -3.78 -3.74
N TRP A 104 -0.67 -2.76 -2.89
CA TRP A 104 0.47 -2.01 -2.35
C TRP A 104 0.37 -1.88 -0.82
N ASN A 105 1.49 -1.56 -0.20
CA ASN A 105 1.62 -1.42 1.24
C ASN A 105 1.50 0.03 1.67
N SER A 106 0.37 0.40 2.27
CA SER A 106 0.16 1.75 2.80
C SER A 106 1.13 2.10 3.94
N PHE A 107 1.62 1.10 4.70
CA PHE A 107 2.60 1.32 5.76
C PHE A 107 3.97 1.80 5.24
N VAL A 108 4.28 1.49 3.99
CA VAL A 108 5.50 1.99 3.33
C VAL A 108 5.19 3.25 2.50
N PHE A 109 4.07 3.26 1.79
CA PHE A 109 3.69 4.36 0.91
C PHE A 109 3.54 5.69 1.66
N LEU A 110 2.73 5.72 2.73
CA LEU A 110 2.44 6.96 3.47
C LEU A 110 3.67 7.58 4.13
N PRO A 111 4.57 6.83 4.83
CA PRO A 111 5.80 7.41 5.34
C PRO A 111 6.74 7.95 4.26
N VAL A 112 6.83 7.29 3.11
CA VAL A 112 7.62 7.80 1.98
C VAL A 112 7.03 9.12 1.47
N ILE A 113 5.71 9.19 1.26
CA ILE A 113 5.06 10.44 0.85
C ILE A 113 5.24 11.54 1.87
N GLN A 114 5.04 11.26 3.16
CA GLN A 114 5.26 12.24 4.24
C GLN A 114 6.70 12.76 4.23
N SER A 115 7.67 11.90 4.01
CA SER A 115 9.09 12.26 4.02
C SER A 115 9.52 13.10 2.81
N VAL A 116 8.90 12.86 1.63
CA VAL A 116 9.30 13.50 0.37
C VAL A 116 8.45 14.74 0.06
N TYR A 117 7.15 14.66 0.31
CA TYR A 117 6.17 15.68 -0.11
C TYR A 117 5.45 16.36 1.06
N GLY A 118 5.74 15.98 2.31
CA GLY A 118 5.13 16.58 3.49
C GLY A 118 3.60 16.36 3.61
N PRO A 119 2.92 17.23 4.39
CA PRO A 119 1.48 17.11 4.64
C PRO A 119 0.62 17.25 3.38
N ASP A 120 0.98 18.12 2.45
CA ASP A 120 0.22 18.34 1.21
C ASP A 120 0.26 17.10 0.32
N GLY A 121 1.42 16.44 0.24
CA GLY A 121 1.55 15.15 -0.43
C GLY A 121 0.67 14.05 0.18
N LEU A 122 0.52 14.05 1.50
CA LEU A 122 -0.38 13.09 2.17
C LEU A 122 -1.84 13.26 1.77
N ALA A 123 -2.29 14.49 1.56
CA ALA A 123 -3.66 14.73 1.11
C ALA A 123 -3.91 14.16 -0.29
N LEU A 124 -2.98 14.39 -1.23
CA LEU A 124 -3.06 13.79 -2.55
C LEU A 124 -3.00 12.25 -2.47
N ALA A 125 -2.10 11.72 -1.63
CA ALA A 125 -2.01 10.29 -1.38
C ALA A 125 -3.32 9.69 -0.84
N ALA A 126 -4.06 10.44 -0.01
CA ALA A 126 -5.36 10.00 0.49
C ALA A 126 -6.40 9.85 -0.62
N VAL A 127 -6.41 10.74 -1.62
CA VAL A 127 -7.27 10.60 -2.80
C VAL A 127 -6.91 9.35 -3.59
N VAL A 128 -5.61 9.10 -3.80
CA VAL A 128 -5.13 7.87 -4.46
C VAL A 128 -5.56 6.63 -3.68
N ILE A 129 -5.39 6.62 -2.36
CA ILE A 129 -5.82 5.52 -1.47
C ILE A 129 -7.33 5.31 -1.56
N GLY A 130 -8.10 6.38 -1.48
CA GLY A 130 -9.56 6.36 -1.57
C GLY A 130 -10.07 5.73 -2.87
N ALA A 131 -9.41 6.03 -3.99
CA ALA A 131 -9.73 5.47 -5.29
C ALA A 131 -9.27 4.01 -5.44
N MET A 132 -8.08 3.68 -4.99
CA MET A 132 -7.46 2.37 -5.23
C MET A 132 -7.94 1.26 -4.30
N ILE A 133 -8.22 1.54 -3.02
CA ILE A 133 -8.61 0.49 -2.04
C ILE A 133 -9.87 -0.26 -2.49
N PRO A 134 -10.98 0.41 -2.88
CA PRO A 134 -12.16 -0.30 -3.36
C PRO A 134 -11.86 -1.17 -4.57
N VAL A 135 -11.20 -0.61 -5.59
CA VAL A 135 -10.90 -1.29 -6.85
C VAL A 135 -10.05 -2.53 -6.62
N THR A 136 -8.93 -2.40 -5.90
CA THR A 136 -8.01 -3.52 -5.65
C THR A 136 -8.64 -4.60 -4.77
N ASN A 137 -9.46 -4.23 -3.77
CA ASN A 137 -10.15 -5.21 -2.94
C ASN A 137 -11.17 -5.99 -3.76
N VAL A 138 -12.01 -5.34 -4.57
CA VAL A 138 -12.97 -6.02 -5.45
C VAL A 138 -12.25 -7.00 -6.38
N LEU A 139 -11.24 -6.53 -7.09
CA LEU A 139 -10.48 -7.36 -8.03
C LEU A 139 -9.84 -8.58 -7.35
N CYS A 140 -9.20 -8.38 -6.20
CA CYS A 140 -8.55 -9.47 -5.46
C CYS A 140 -9.55 -10.48 -4.95
N VAL A 141 -10.68 -10.03 -4.39
CA VAL A 141 -11.70 -10.92 -3.85
C VAL A 141 -12.35 -11.73 -4.98
N VAL A 142 -12.71 -11.11 -6.10
CA VAL A 142 -13.25 -11.81 -7.29
C VAL A 142 -12.28 -12.87 -7.81
N VAL A 143 -10.99 -12.55 -7.89
CA VAL A 143 -9.96 -13.49 -8.36
C VAL A 143 -9.76 -14.64 -7.38
N LEU A 144 -9.74 -14.37 -6.07
CA LEU A 144 -9.64 -15.40 -5.04
C LEU A 144 -10.85 -16.32 -5.03
N GLU A 145 -12.04 -15.79 -5.18
CA GLU A 145 -13.26 -16.58 -5.26
C GLU A 145 -13.29 -17.49 -6.50
N ARG A 146 -12.79 -16.96 -7.63
CA ARG A 146 -12.78 -17.70 -8.90
C ARG A 146 -11.76 -18.84 -8.93
N TRP A 147 -10.58 -18.65 -8.33
CA TRP A 147 -9.43 -19.55 -8.44
C TRP A 147 -8.77 -19.98 -7.14
N GLY A 148 -9.21 -19.48 -5.97
CA GLY A 148 -8.75 -19.92 -4.66
C GLY A 148 -9.23 -21.36 -4.35
N ALA A 149 -8.62 -22.00 -3.34
CA ALA A 149 -8.99 -23.32 -2.89
C ALA A 149 -10.35 -23.31 -2.13
N ASP A 150 -10.59 -22.28 -1.32
CA ASP A 150 -11.80 -22.12 -0.51
C ASP A 150 -12.82 -21.23 -1.23
N ARG A 151 -13.55 -21.80 -2.17
CA ARG A 151 -14.57 -21.08 -2.94
C ARG A 151 -15.80 -20.80 -2.08
N LYS A 152 -15.87 -19.61 -1.52
CA LYS A 152 -17.08 -19.12 -0.83
C LYS A 152 -17.78 -18.11 -1.73
N PRO A 153 -19.09 -18.26 -2.00
CA PRO A 153 -19.80 -17.31 -2.85
C PRO A 153 -19.78 -15.90 -2.21
N LEU A 154 -19.33 -14.92 -2.99
CA LEU A 154 -19.39 -13.52 -2.59
C LEU A 154 -20.84 -13.05 -2.54
N SER A 155 -21.22 -12.44 -1.42
CA SER A 155 -22.35 -11.54 -1.44
C SER A 155 -21.87 -10.10 -1.68
N ALA A 156 -22.61 -9.32 -2.48
CA ALA A 156 -22.35 -7.90 -2.66
C ALA A 156 -22.26 -7.15 -1.32
N LEU A 157 -23.01 -7.62 -0.32
CA LEU A 157 -22.99 -7.08 1.04
C LEU A 157 -21.67 -7.36 1.76
N SER A 158 -21.05 -8.54 1.60
CA SER A 158 -19.76 -8.84 2.22
C SER A 158 -18.63 -8.00 1.61
N LEU A 159 -18.69 -7.76 0.30
CA LEU A 159 -17.75 -6.91 -0.41
C LEU A 159 -17.91 -5.44 0.01
N ALA A 160 -19.14 -4.91 0.04
CA ALA A 160 -19.41 -3.57 0.52
C ALA A 160 -18.94 -3.39 1.97
N ARG A 161 -19.21 -4.37 2.83
CA ARG A 161 -18.75 -4.36 4.22
C ARG A 161 -17.22 -4.32 4.32
N ALA A 162 -16.50 -5.12 3.52
CA ALA A 162 -15.04 -5.13 3.51
C ALA A 162 -14.43 -3.78 3.10
N ILE A 163 -15.08 -3.05 2.18
CA ILE A 163 -14.67 -1.70 1.75
C ILE A 163 -14.96 -0.68 2.86
N ILE A 164 -16.20 -0.63 3.35
CA ILE A 164 -16.66 0.36 4.34
C ILE A 164 -15.97 0.14 5.71
N SER A 165 -15.58 -1.10 6.03
CA SER A 165 -14.88 -1.42 7.28
C SER A 165 -13.36 -1.22 7.19
N ASN A 166 -12.82 -0.69 6.09
CA ASN A 166 -11.39 -0.41 6.00
C ASN A 166 -11.05 0.88 6.77
N PRO A 167 -10.33 0.82 7.91
CA PRO A 167 -10.11 1.98 8.77
C PRO A 167 -9.32 3.10 8.09
N ILE A 168 -8.39 2.75 7.19
CA ILE A 168 -7.60 3.71 6.42
C ILE A 168 -8.50 4.46 5.45
N LEU A 169 -9.36 3.74 4.71
CA LEU A 169 -10.31 4.37 3.80
C LEU A 169 -11.29 5.29 4.55
N VAL A 170 -11.86 4.81 5.66
CA VAL A 170 -12.78 5.61 6.50
C VAL A 170 -12.08 6.87 7.02
N ALA A 171 -10.85 6.77 7.50
CA ALA A 171 -10.07 7.92 7.94
C ALA A 171 -9.82 8.94 6.83
N CYS A 172 -9.47 8.47 5.62
CA CYS A 172 -9.32 9.34 4.45
C CYS A 172 -10.62 10.08 4.11
N LEU A 173 -11.75 9.37 4.12
CA LEU A 173 -13.06 9.97 3.83
C LEU A 173 -13.49 10.99 4.90
N ILE A 174 -13.25 10.70 6.18
CA ILE A 174 -13.53 11.64 7.27
C ILE A 174 -12.65 12.89 7.14
N GLY A 175 -11.33 12.73 6.96
CA GLY A 175 -10.42 13.85 6.77
C GLY A 175 -10.80 14.72 5.57
N LEU A 176 -11.16 14.10 4.46
CA LEU A 176 -11.61 14.78 3.24
C LEU A 176 -12.94 15.53 3.45
N ALA A 177 -13.90 14.91 4.13
CA ALA A 177 -15.18 15.54 4.43
C ALA A 177 -15.01 16.79 5.33
N LEU A 178 -14.16 16.70 6.36
CA LEU A 178 -13.84 17.82 7.25
C LEU A 178 -13.14 18.97 6.50
N ASN A 179 -12.22 18.62 5.58
CA ASN A 179 -11.49 19.56 4.74
C ASN A 179 -12.44 20.29 3.79
N LEU A 180 -13.23 19.57 2.99
CA LEU A 180 -14.18 20.13 2.02
C LEU A 180 -15.26 20.98 2.70
N ALA A 181 -15.74 20.56 3.87
CA ALA A 181 -16.71 21.31 4.67
C ALA A 181 -16.07 22.52 5.39
N ARG A 182 -14.75 22.72 5.25
CA ARG A 182 -13.98 23.79 5.91
C ARG A 182 -14.23 23.86 7.41
N VAL A 183 -14.40 22.71 8.06
CA VAL A 183 -14.61 22.65 9.50
C VAL A 183 -13.35 23.16 10.21
N PRO A 184 -13.46 24.16 11.13
CA PRO A 184 -12.30 24.63 11.86
C PRO A 184 -11.73 23.51 12.73
N ARG A 185 -10.42 23.54 12.95
CA ARG A 185 -9.78 22.58 13.86
C ARG A 185 -10.34 22.72 15.26
N LEU A 186 -10.69 21.60 15.86
CA LEU A 186 -11.21 21.55 17.23
C LEU A 186 -10.04 21.34 18.18
N PRO A 187 -9.66 22.36 19.00
CA PRO A 187 -8.60 22.20 19.98
C PRO A 187 -8.85 21.00 20.90
N GLY A 188 -7.81 20.32 21.30
CA GLY A 188 -7.89 19.11 22.10
C GLY A 188 -8.18 17.84 21.26
N LEU A 189 -9.17 17.85 20.36
CA LEU A 189 -9.43 16.70 19.49
C LEU A 189 -8.33 16.55 18.43
N SER A 190 -7.99 17.63 17.73
CA SER A 190 -6.91 17.61 16.74
C SER A 190 -5.57 17.26 17.39
N ASP A 191 -5.28 17.81 18.56
CA ASP A 191 -4.04 17.52 19.30
C ASP A 191 -3.96 16.04 19.73
N THR A 192 -5.08 15.47 20.18
CA THR A 192 -5.17 14.05 20.54
C THR A 192 -4.93 13.15 19.33
N LEU A 193 -5.53 13.49 18.18
CA LEU A 193 -5.33 12.75 16.95
C LEU A 193 -3.87 12.83 16.47
N GLU A 194 -3.24 14.01 16.57
CA GLU A 194 -1.83 14.18 16.22
C GLU A 194 -0.89 13.36 17.12
N LEU A 195 -1.15 13.31 18.42
CA LEU A 195 -0.39 12.46 19.35
C LEU A 195 -0.51 10.97 19.00
N LEU A 196 -1.73 10.51 18.69
CA LEU A 196 -1.93 9.14 18.20
C LEU A 196 -1.21 8.91 16.86
N GLY A 197 -1.30 9.90 15.98
CA GLY A 197 -0.68 9.87 14.65
C GLY A 197 0.85 9.80 14.69
N ALA A 198 1.49 10.42 15.67
CA ALA A 198 2.94 10.38 15.83
C ALA A 198 3.50 8.96 16.00
N ALA A 199 2.72 8.07 16.61
CA ALA A 199 3.08 6.67 16.77
C ALA A 199 2.75 5.80 15.53
N ALA A 200 1.88 6.29 14.63
CA ALA A 200 1.34 5.49 13.52
C ALA A 200 2.42 5.01 12.55
N LEU A 201 3.25 5.95 12.04
CA LEU A 201 4.24 5.63 11.02
C LEU A 201 5.37 4.72 11.56
N PRO A 202 6.03 5.03 12.70
CA PRO A 202 7.08 4.16 13.24
C PRO A 202 6.56 2.77 13.56
N LEU A 203 5.43 2.67 14.26
CA LEU A 203 4.89 1.38 14.67
C LEU A 203 4.39 0.56 13.48
N GLY A 204 3.74 1.20 12.49
CA GLY A 204 3.31 0.56 11.27
C GLY A 204 4.48 -0.03 10.47
N LEU A 205 5.61 0.67 10.38
CA LEU A 205 6.82 0.18 9.69
C LEU A 205 7.47 -0.99 10.44
N ILE A 206 7.54 -0.93 11.77
CA ILE A 206 8.03 -2.03 12.60
C ILE A 206 7.14 -3.28 12.39
N VAL A 207 5.81 -3.11 12.43
CA VAL A 207 4.86 -4.21 12.18
C VAL A 207 5.01 -4.76 10.75
N ALA A 208 5.17 -3.90 9.75
CA ALA A 208 5.41 -4.34 8.37
C ALA A 208 6.69 -5.18 8.27
N GLY A 209 7.76 -4.77 8.95
CA GLY A 209 9.02 -5.52 9.02
C GLY A 209 8.87 -6.86 9.72
N ALA A 210 8.17 -6.89 10.86
CA ALA A 210 7.88 -8.14 11.57
C ALA A 210 7.04 -9.12 10.73
N GLY A 211 6.25 -8.62 9.77
CA GLY A 211 5.47 -9.44 8.83
C GLY A 211 6.30 -10.12 7.73
N LEU A 212 7.58 -9.79 7.54
CA LEU A 212 8.39 -10.33 6.45
C LEU A 212 8.76 -11.81 6.69
N SER A 213 8.62 -12.62 5.60
CA SER A 213 9.02 -14.03 5.60
C SER A 213 9.72 -14.37 4.29
N PHE A 214 10.95 -14.85 4.38
CA PHE A 214 11.77 -15.19 3.21
C PHE A 214 11.80 -16.70 2.91
N ALA A 215 11.06 -17.53 3.64
CA ALA A 215 11.09 -18.98 3.52
C ALA A 215 10.80 -19.49 2.10
N GLU A 216 9.89 -18.83 1.38
CA GLU A 216 9.48 -19.24 0.03
C GLU A 216 10.29 -18.57 -1.10
N VAL A 217 11.11 -17.55 -0.79
CA VAL A 217 11.83 -16.79 -1.84
C VAL A 217 12.77 -17.70 -2.63
N ALA A 218 13.52 -18.59 -1.95
CA ALA A 218 14.41 -19.52 -2.62
C ALA A 218 13.67 -20.59 -3.42
N ARG A 219 12.53 -21.08 -2.93
CA ARG A 219 11.74 -22.17 -3.54
C ARG A 219 10.98 -21.70 -4.78
N ARG A 220 10.47 -20.47 -4.78
CA ARG A 220 9.63 -19.89 -5.83
C ARG A 220 10.28 -18.65 -6.48
N LYS A 221 11.62 -18.63 -6.56
CA LYS A 221 12.41 -17.47 -6.98
C LYS A 221 11.97 -16.82 -8.28
N VAL A 222 11.64 -17.62 -9.31
CA VAL A 222 11.25 -17.10 -10.62
C VAL A 222 9.91 -16.37 -10.55
N THR A 223 8.91 -16.98 -9.90
CA THR A 223 7.58 -16.38 -9.76
C THR A 223 7.64 -15.11 -8.93
N ILE A 224 8.34 -15.15 -7.78
CA ILE A 224 8.46 -13.99 -6.89
C ILE A 224 9.26 -12.88 -7.56
N ALA A 225 10.35 -13.19 -8.26
CA ALA A 225 11.13 -12.18 -9.00
C ALA A 225 10.31 -11.56 -10.15
N ALA A 226 9.52 -12.33 -10.89
CA ALA A 226 8.65 -11.82 -11.93
C ALA A 226 7.60 -10.84 -11.38
N VAL A 227 6.94 -11.20 -10.27
CA VAL A 227 5.99 -10.31 -9.58
C VAL A 227 6.68 -9.04 -9.08
N THR A 228 7.87 -9.17 -8.48
CA THR A 228 8.66 -8.03 -8.00
C THR A 228 9.05 -7.10 -9.15
N CYS A 229 9.45 -7.66 -10.29
CA CYS A 229 9.76 -6.88 -11.50
C CYS A 229 8.53 -6.10 -11.99
N VAL A 230 7.39 -6.75 -12.17
CA VAL A 230 6.16 -6.06 -12.57
C VAL A 230 5.80 -4.97 -11.57
N LYS A 231 5.85 -5.27 -10.27
CA LYS A 231 5.46 -4.35 -9.20
C LYS A 231 6.36 -3.13 -9.09
N LEU A 232 7.68 -3.30 -9.17
CA LEU A 232 8.64 -2.25 -8.85
C LEU A 232 9.32 -1.62 -10.07
N VAL A 233 9.27 -2.27 -11.24
CA VAL A 233 9.89 -1.76 -12.47
C VAL A 233 8.85 -1.31 -13.48
N VAL A 234 7.74 -2.06 -13.63
CA VAL A 234 6.71 -1.73 -14.62
C VAL A 234 5.65 -0.78 -14.07
N THR A 235 5.15 -1.05 -12.85
CA THR A 235 4.03 -0.29 -12.27
C THR A 235 4.37 1.19 -12.02
N PRO A 236 5.55 1.56 -11.47
CA PRO A 236 5.85 2.97 -11.18
C PRO A 236 5.85 3.86 -12.43
N PRO A 237 6.63 3.56 -13.49
CA PRO A 237 6.63 4.40 -14.70
C PRO A 237 5.28 4.39 -15.42
N LEU A 238 4.51 3.29 -15.33
CA LEU A 238 3.15 3.24 -15.87
C LEU A 238 2.23 4.22 -15.15
N MET A 239 2.23 4.25 -13.81
CA MET A 239 1.42 5.18 -13.02
C MET A 239 1.85 6.63 -13.26
N TRP A 240 3.15 6.88 -13.32
CA TRP A 240 3.70 8.19 -13.64
C TRP A 240 3.25 8.66 -15.04
N GLY A 241 3.46 7.84 -16.08
CA GLY A 241 3.11 8.18 -17.46
C GLY A 241 1.60 8.43 -17.65
N LEU A 242 0.75 7.63 -16.98
CA LEU A 242 -0.70 7.87 -16.98
C LEU A 242 -1.05 9.18 -16.23
N CYS A 243 -0.34 9.51 -15.15
CA CYS A 243 -0.56 10.77 -14.44
C CYS A 243 -0.18 11.98 -15.31
N VAL A 244 0.91 11.89 -16.06
CA VAL A 244 1.28 12.89 -17.08
C VAL A 244 0.19 13.01 -18.13
N LEU A 245 -0.30 11.88 -18.65
CA LEU A 245 -1.36 11.84 -19.67
C LEU A 245 -2.66 12.49 -19.18
N TYR A 246 -2.99 12.35 -17.90
CA TYR A 246 -4.16 12.97 -17.27
C TYR A 246 -3.94 14.41 -16.80
N GLY A 247 -2.79 15.02 -17.12
CA GLY A 247 -2.48 16.41 -16.80
C GLY A 247 -2.12 16.66 -15.34
N GLY A 248 -1.63 15.64 -14.63
CA GLY A 248 -1.16 15.80 -13.25
C GLY A 248 0.09 16.69 -13.18
N ASP A 249 0.16 17.54 -12.17
CA ASP A 249 1.34 18.34 -11.86
C ASP A 249 2.51 17.49 -11.35
N ALA A 250 3.67 18.11 -11.15
CA ALA A 250 4.89 17.40 -10.72
C ALA A 250 4.70 16.62 -9.41
N THR A 251 3.97 17.19 -8.46
CA THR A 251 3.67 16.55 -7.16
C THR A 251 2.77 15.32 -7.36
N ALA A 252 1.69 15.45 -8.13
CA ALA A 252 0.79 14.35 -8.45
C ALA A 252 1.50 13.22 -9.19
N GLN A 253 2.37 13.56 -10.15
CA GLN A 253 3.21 12.61 -10.88
C GLN A 253 4.14 11.83 -9.94
N GLY A 254 4.79 12.53 -9.01
CA GLY A 254 5.65 11.91 -8.02
C GLY A 254 4.89 10.99 -7.07
N ILE A 255 3.70 11.38 -6.61
CA ILE A 255 2.85 10.56 -5.77
C ILE A 255 2.36 9.31 -6.51
N ALA A 256 1.96 9.45 -7.78
CA ALA A 256 1.58 8.32 -8.63
C ALA A 256 2.76 7.34 -8.82
N LEU A 257 3.97 7.87 -9.10
CA LEU A 257 5.19 7.06 -9.20
C LEU A 257 5.46 6.28 -7.90
N MET A 258 5.43 6.96 -6.75
CA MET A 258 5.68 6.34 -5.44
C MET A 258 4.58 5.34 -5.05
N CYS A 259 3.33 5.57 -5.44
CA CYS A 259 2.25 4.59 -5.27
C CYS A 259 2.56 3.30 -6.04
N GLY A 260 3.03 3.43 -7.28
CA GLY A 260 3.50 2.29 -8.09
C GLY A 260 4.67 1.54 -7.45
N ALA A 261 5.62 2.29 -6.88
CA ALA A 261 6.83 1.76 -6.24
C ALA A 261 6.60 1.18 -4.83
N ALA A 262 5.43 1.41 -4.24
CA ALA A 262 5.10 0.83 -2.94
C ALA A 262 5.08 -0.71 -3.04
N PRO A 263 5.72 -1.44 -2.10
CA PRO A 263 5.82 -2.90 -2.14
C PRO A 263 4.47 -3.60 -1.94
N GLY A 264 4.45 -4.92 -2.00
CA GLY A 264 3.26 -5.72 -1.77
C GLY A 264 2.66 -5.54 -0.38
N ALA A 265 1.33 -5.52 -0.30
CA ALA A 265 0.62 -5.31 0.96
C ALA A 265 0.68 -6.53 1.90
N ALA A 266 1.04 -6.34 3.17
CA ALA A 266 1.00 -7.38 4.18
C ALA A 266 -0.41 -7.99 4.34
N ALA A 267 -1.47 -7.18 4.22
CA ALA A 267 -2.85 -7.62 4.24
C ALA A 267 -3.19 -8.65 3.14
N SER A 268 -2.41 -8.72 2.05
CA SER A 268 -2.60 -9.73 1.00
C SER A 268 -2.32 -11.16 1.48
N TYR A 269 -1.38 -11.33 2.40
CA TYR A 269 -1.12 -12.62 3.06
C TYR A 269 -2.35 -13.12 3.83
N MET A 270 -2.98 -12.21 4.61
CA MET A 270 -4.17 -12.56 5.37
C MET A 270 -5.35 -12.92 4.46
N LEU A 271 -5.52 -12.15 3.38
CA LEU A 271 -6.59 -12.39 2.41
C LEU A 271 -6.37 -13.73 1.68
N ALA A 272 -5.14 -14.03 1.24
CA ALA A 272 -4.79 -15.32 0.66
C ALA A 272 -5.10 -16.48 1.63
N ARG A 273 -4.72 -16.34 2.90
CA ARG A 273 -4.99 -17.35 3.93
C ARG A 273 -6.47 -17.58 4.20
N GLN A 274 -7.28 -16.51 4.15
CA GLN A 274 -8.74 -16.59 4.45
C GLN A 274 -9.56 -17.13 3.29
N MET A 275 -9.10 -16.95 2.05
CA MET A 275 -9.86 -17.27 0.84
C MET A 275 -9.19 -18.34 -0.04
N GLY A 276 -8.28 -19.13 0.54
CA GLY A 276 -7.65 -20.25 -0.16
C GLY A 276 -6.67 -19.86 -1.27
N GLY A 277 -6.00 -18.74 -1.14
CA GLY A 277 -4.81 -18.40 -1.93
C GLY A 277 -3.55 -19.08 -1.40
N ASP A 278 -2.44 -18.99 -2.13
CA ASP A 278 -1.12 -19.48 -1.68
C ASP A 278 -0.48 -18.45 -0.74
N ALA A 279 -0.82 -18.53 0.56
CA ALA A 279 -0.33 -17.61 1.57
C ALA A 279 1.21 -17.65 1.74
N PRO A 280 1.89 -18.80 1.72
CA PRO A 280 3.36 -18.85 1.74
C PRO A 280 4.00 -18.09 0.57
N LEU A 281 3.52 -18.30 -0.67
CA LEU A 281 3.97 -17.56 -1.85
C LEU A 281 3.74 -16.04 -1.67
N MET A 282 2.57 -15.66 -1.16
CA MET A 282 2.25 -14.25 -0.92
C MET A 282 3.20 -13.62 0.10
N ALA A 283 3.55 -14.33 1.16
CA ALA A 283 4.53 -13.85 2.15
C ALA A 283 5.91 -13.60 1.52
N GLY A 284 6.37 -14.51 0.64
CA GLY A 284 7.61 -14.33 -0.12
C GLY A 284 7.56 -13.14 -1.08
N ILE A 285 6.43 -12.92 -1.75
CA ILE A 285 6.21 -11.75 -2.63
C ILE A 285 6.31 -10.45 -1.81
N VAL A 286 5.61 -10.37 -0.68
CA VAL A 286 5.65 -9.19 0.20
C VAL A 286 7.08 -8.95 0.68
N ALA A 287 7.78 -9.99 1.12
CA ALA A 287 9.15 -9.86 1.64
C ALA A 287 10.12 -9.34 0.56
N LEU A 288 10.15 -9.96 -0.63
CA LEU A 288 11.08 -9.55 -1.68
C LEU A 288 10.75 -8.16 -2.23
N THR A 289 9.46 -7.86 -2.46
CA THR A 289 9.07 -6.52 -2.92
C THR A 289 9.44 -5.43 -1.90
N THR A 290 9.32 -5.72 -0.59
CA THR A 290 9.67 -4.75 0.45
C THR A 290 11.18 -4.48 0.49
N VAL A 291 12.01 -5.51 0.43
CA VAL A 291 13.48 -5.34 0.39
C VAL A 291 13.92 -4.66 -0.90
N ALA A 292 13.37 -5.07 -2.04
CA ALA A 292 13.71 -4.46 -3.32
C ALA A 292 13.25 -2.98 -3.40
N ALA A 293 12.14 -2.62 -2.79
CA ALA A 293 11.65 -1.24 -2.74
C ALA A 293 12.65 -0.30 -2.01
N ALA A 294 13.43 -0.81 -1.07
CA ALA A 294 14.47 -0.03 -0.39
C ALA A 294 15.54 0.53 -1.34
N ALA A 295 15.83 -0.19 -2.42
CA ALA A 295 16.73 0.30 -3.47
C ALA A 295 15.97 1.02 -4.59
N VAL A 296 14.80 0.51 -4.99
CA VAL A 296 14.06 1.03 -6.15
C VAL A 296 13.47 2.42 -5.88
N ILE A 297 12.91 2.67 -4.69
CA ILE A 297 12.29 3.97 -4.38
C ILE A 297 13.32 5.11 -4.48
N PRO A 298 14.50 5.05 -3.84
CA PRO A 298 15.52 6.09 -4.00
C PRO A 298 15.98 6.28 -5.46
N ILE A 299 16.14 5.18 -6.21
CA ILE A 299 16.55 5.24 -7.62
C ILE A 299 15.49 5.96 -8.45
N LEU A 300 14.21 5.67 -8.25
CA LEU A 300 13.11 6.31 -8.99
C LEU A 300 13.01 7.80 -8.65
N LEU A 301 13.17 8.19 -7.38
CA LEU A 301 13.16 9.60 -6.98
C LEU A 301 14.26 10.39 -7.70
N VAL A 302 15.44 9.80 -7.88
CA VAL A 302 16.55 10.43 -8.62
C VAL A 302 16.28 10.45 -10.13
N LEU A 303 15.85 9.34 -10.72
CA LEU A 303 15.66 9.21 -12.18
C LEU A 303 14.56 10.14 -12.71
N PHE A 304 13.51 10.35 -11.94
CA PHE A 304 12.36 11.17 -12.34
C PHE A 304 12.48 12.63 -11.86
N HIS A 305 13.65 13.04 -11.34
CA HIS A 305 13.90 14.41 -10.84
C HIS A 305 12.81 14.92 -9.88
N LEU A 306 12.32 14.03 -9.01
CA LEU A 306 11.26 14.32 -8.04
C LEU A 306 11.84 14.74 -6.66
N ALA A 307 13.06 15.22 -6.70
CA ALA A 307 13.86 15.63 -5.57
C ALA A 307 14.07 17.13 -5.55
#